data_615ee546a130ca0767da3b8ad0291ff5
#
_entry.id   615ee546a130ca0767da3b8ad0291ff5
#
_cell.length_a   1.000
_cell.length_b   1.000
_cell.length_c   1.000
_cell.angle_alpha   90.00
_cell.angle_beta   90.00
_cell.angle_gamma   90.00
#
_symmetry.space_group_name_H-M   'P 1'
#
loop_
_entity.id
_entity.type
_entity.pdbx_description
1 polymer ?
#
loop_
_entity_poly.entity_id
_entity_poly.type
_entity_poly.pdbx_seq_one_letter_code
_entity_poly.pdbx_strand_id
1 'polypeptide(L)'
;MDVTEAAAVLARARQGDSEAFRELVERHSRSVFRLAYRMTGNEQDAEDVVQESFLRAYRQLGRFESRANFGTWLYRIVSNCSVDLMRAKQARHDQVRGDSLDDAIELPAGDGPGPDRMAQSAEIERRVQAALGELSPLERAAFTLRHYEGRSIEEISAALNLGTSAAKHSVFRAVKKLRIALAPLRSQES
;
A
#
# COMPACT_ATOMS: atom_id res chain seq x y z
N MET A 1 12.41 4.26 22.63
CA MET A 1 11.69 3.14 23.28
C MET A 1 12.50 1.87 23.09
N ASP A 2 12.73 1.17 24.17
CA ASP A 2 13.57 -0.03 24.19
C ASP A 2 12.87 -1.20 23.49
N VAL A 3 13.63 -2.07 22.80
CA VAL A 3 13.14 -3.29 22.13
C VAL A 3 12.36 -4.18 23.11
N THR A 4 12.76 -4.15 24.38
CA THR A 4 12.16 -4.88 25.50
C THR A 4 10.73 -4.41 25.79
N GLU A 5 10.48 -3.11 25.76
CA GLU A 5 9.14 -2.51 25.99
C GLU A 5 8.16 -2.88 24.86
N ALA A 6 8.62 -2.82 23.61
CA ALA A 6 7.80 -3.22 22.46
C ALA A 6 7.41 -4.71 22.53
N ALA A 7 8.31 -5.57 22.99
CA ALA A 7 8.04 -7.00 23.18
C ALA A 7 7.02 -7.24 24.32
N ALA A 8 7.09 -6.47 25.40
CA ALA A 8 6.16 -6.56 26.53
C ALA A 8 4.73 -6.15 26.13
N VAL A 9 4.58 -5.04 25.39
CA VAL A 9 3.28 -4.59 24.88
C VAL A 9 2.65 -5.65 23.96
N LEU A 10 3.45 -6.22 23.05
CA LEU A 10 3.00 -7.27 22.17
C LEU A 10 2.56 -8.53 22.93
N ALA A 11 3.29 -8.92 23.96
CA ALA A 11 2.95 -10.08 24.80
C ALA A 11 1.61 -9.88 25.53
N ARG A 12 1.37 -8.70 26.09
CA ARG A 12 0.10 -8.34 26.73
C ARG A 12 -1.05 -8.34 25.73
N ALA A 13 -0.88 -7.71 24.57
CA ALA A 13 -1.89 -7.67 23.51
C ALA A 13 -2.29 -9.08 23.04
N ARG A 14 -1.33 -10.01 22.93
CA ARG A 14 -1.58 -11.42 22.60
C ARG A 14 -2.42 -12.17 23.66
N GLN A 15 -2.37 -11.71 24.91
CA GLN A 15 -3.18 -12.26 26.02
C GLN A 15 -4.58 -11.64 26.09
N GLY A 16 -4.93 -10.76 25.13
CA GLY A 16 -6.23 -10.12 25.05
C GLY A 16 -6.32 -8.76 25.74
N ASP A 17 -5.19 -8.17 26.15
CA ASP A 17 -5.15 -6.82 26.70
C ASP A 17 -5.45 -5.81 25.59
N SER A 18 -6.66 -5.21 25.65
CA SER A 18 -7.14 -4.25 24.65
C SER A 18 -6.36 -2.94 24.66
N GLU A 19 -5.88 -2.50 25.83
CA GLU A 19 -5.07 -1.29 25.93
C GLU A 19 -3.69 -1.49 25.30
N ALA A 20 -3.07 -2.65 25.50
CA ALA A 20 -1.84 -2.99 24.82
C ALA A 20 -2.02 -3.09 23.31
N PHE A 21 -3.16 -3.60 22.83
CA PHE A 21 -3.45 -3.60 21.40
C PHE A 21 -3.67 -2.18 20.86
N ARG A 22 -4.36 -1.32 21.58
CA ARG A 22 -4.54 0.10 21.22
C ARG A 22 -3.18 0.79 21.06
N GLU A 23 -2.24 0.54 21.97
CA GLU A 23 -0.87 1.07 21.88
C GLU A 23 -0.15 0.59 20.59
N LEU A 24 -0.34 -0.66 20.18
CA LEU A 24 0.17 -1.17 18.89
C LEU A 24 -0.47 -0.44 17.70
N VAL A 25 -1.79 -0.20 17.75
CA VAL A 25 -2.51 0.56 16.72
C VAL A 25 -1.95 1.98 16.61
N GLU A 26 -1.86 2.73 17.70
CA GLU A 26 -1.34 4.10 17.72
C GLU A 26 0.08 4.17 17.14
N ARG A 27 0.93 3.22 17.51
CA ARG A 27 2.33 3.14 17.06
C ARG A 27 2.48 2.88 15.57
N HIS A 28 1.60 2.07 15.01
CA HIS A 28 1.72 1.61 13.62
C HIS A 28 0.78 2.32 12.64
N SER A 29 -0.25 3.05 13.10
CA SER A 29 -1.28 3.66 12.25
C SER A 29 -0.70 4.51 11.12
N ARG A 30 0.26 5.39 11.45
CA ARG A 30 0.86 6.28 10.45
C ARG A 30 1.62 5.54 9.34
N SER A 31 2.34 4.47 9.68
CA SER A 31 3.09 3.67 8.70
C SER A 31 2.16 2.79 7.87
N VAL A 32 1.14 2.22 8.51
CA VAL A 32 0.09 1.42 7.85
C VAL A 32 -0.71 2.27 6.88
N PHE A 33 -1.15 3.47 7.29
CA PHE A 33 -1.87 4.39 6.42
C PHE A 33 -1.04 4.79 5.20
N ARG A 34 0.24 5.16 5.38
CA ARG A 34 1.12 5.49 4.24
C ARG A 34 1.25 4.34 3.25
N LEU A 35 1.41 3.10 3.75
CA LEU A 35 1.49 1.92 2.88
C LEU A 35 0.18 1.71 2.13
N ALA A 36 -0.96 1.75 2.83
CA ALA A 36 -2.29 1.62 2.25
C ALA A 36 -2.54 2.70 1.19
N TYR A 37 -2.26 3.96 1.49
CA TYR A 37 -2.42 5.07 0.56
C TYR A 37 -1.58 4.92 -0.71
N ARG A 38 -0.31 4.53 -0.58
CA ARG A 38 0.56 4.25 -1.74
C ARG A 38 0.02 3.11 -2.62
N MET A 39 -0.63 2.12 -2.00
CA MET A 39 -1.22 1.00 -2.73
C MET A 39 -2.57 1.34 -3.36
N THR A 40 -3.45 2.06 -2.67
CA THR A 40 -4.82 2.35 -3.14
C THR A 40 -4.90 3.61 -3.99
N GLY A 41 -4.14 4.65 -3.63
CA GLY A 41 -4.07 5.93 -4.34
C GLY A 41 -5.12 6.94 -3.91
N ASN A 42 -5.97 6.63 -2.94
CA ASN A 42 -6.93 7.57 -2.37
C ASN A 42 -7.09 7.35 -0.85
N GLU A 43 -7.53 8.39 -0.16
CA GLU A 43 -7.59 8.44 1.30
C GLU A 43 -8.66 7.51 1.87
N GLN A 44 -9.85 7.51 1.30
CA GLN A 44 -10.96 6.68 1.76
C GLN A 44 -10.63 5.19 1.70
N ASP A 45 -10.07 4.73 0.58
CA ASP A 45 -9.62 3.34 0.44
C ASP A 45 -8.48 3.00 1.40
N ALA A 46 -7.58 3.96 1.65
CA ALA A 46 -6.50 3.76 2.61
C ALA A 46 -7.04 3.60 4.03
N GLU A 47 -8.02 4.40 4.43
CA GLU A 47 -8.70 4.29 5.72
C GLU A 47 -9.41 2.95 5.88
N ASP A 48 -10.16 2.52 4.86
CA ASP A 48 -10.82 1.21 4.84
C ASP A 48 -9.82 0.07 5.01
N VAL A 49 -8.69 0.13 4.28
CA VAL A 49 -7.60 -0.85 4.41
C VAL A 49 -6.98 -0.83 5.80
N VAL A 50 -6.75 0.35 6.38
CA VAL A 50 -6.21 0.49 7.75
C VAL A 50 -7.14 -0.17 8.76
N GLN A 51 -8.41 0.15 8.71
CA GLN A 51 -9.42 -0.40 9.61
C GLN A 51 -9.48 -1.93 9.50
N GLU A 52 -9.65 -2.46 8.28
CA GLU A 52 -9.73 -3.90 8.05
C GLU A 52 -8.43 -4.62 8.46
N SER A 53 -7.28 -3.99 8.22
CA SER A 53 -5.98 -4.56 8.58
C SER A 53 -5.81 -4.70 10.09
N PHE A 54 -6.19 -3.70 10.88
CA PHE A 54 -6.14 -3.80 12.34
C PHE A 54 -7.17 -4.76 12.90
N LEU A 55 -8.37 -4.86 12.30
CA LEU A 55 -9.36 -5.88 12.67
C LEU A 55 -8.84 -7.30 12.41
N ARG A 56 -8.23 -7.54 11.24
CA ARG A 56 -7.60 -8.83 10.93
C ARG A 56 -6.42 -9.12 11.86
N ALA A 57 -5.59 -8.11 12.13
CA ALA A 57 -4.47 -8.23 13.06
C ALA A 57 -4.95 -8.61 14.45
N TYR A 58 -5.97 -7.96 14.98
CA TYR A 58 -6.55 -8.28 16.29
C TYR A 58 -7.02 -9.73 16.36
N ARG A 59 -7.79 -10.18 15.37
CA ARG A 59 -8.31 -11.56 15.30
C ARG A 59 -7.23 -12.63 15.20
N GLN A 60 -6.09 -12.30 14.59
CA GLN A 60 -4.99 -13.23 14.32
C GLN A 60 -3.84 -13.12 15.32
N LEU A 61 -3.87 -12.12 16.23
CA LEU A 61 -2.76 -11.80 17.13
C LEU A 61 -2.37 -12.95 18.04
N GLY A 62 -3.35 -13.73 18.52
CA GLY A 62 -3.11 -14.91 19.33
C GLY A 62 -2.29 -16.01 18.64
N ARG A 63 -2.31 -16.04 17.29
CA ARG A 63 -1.55 -17.00 16.46
C ARG A 63 -0.23 -16.41 15.94
N PHE A 64 0.05 -15.14 16.26
CA PHE A 64 1.29 -14.50 15.85
C PHE A 64 2.48 -15.14 16.56
N GLU A 65 3.42 -15.70 15.79
CA GLU A 65 4.66 -16.26 16.33
C GLU A 65 5.68 -15.15 16.52
N SER A 66 6.21 -15.01 17.74
CA SER A 66 7.15 -13.93 18.15
C SER A 66 8.49 -13.93 17.41
N ARG A 67 8.74 -14.89 16.51
CA ARG A 67 9.96 -14.96 15.68
C ARG A 67 10.02 -13.89 14.60
N ALA A 68 8.86 -13.34 14.18
CA ALA A 68 8.79 -12.26 13.19
C ALA A 68 8.61 -10.91 13.89
N ASN A 69 9.12 -9.84 13.29
CA ASN A 69 8.81 -8.48 13.74
C ASN A 69 7.32 -8.18 13.48
N PHE A 70 6.62 -7.67 14.50
CA PHE A 70 5.20 -7.35 14.43
C PHE A 70 4.87 -6.41 13.24
N GLY A 71 5.69 -5.38 13.03
CA GLY A 71 5.52 -4.45 11.91
C GLY A 71 5.59 -5.15 10.54
N THR A 72 6.51 -6.10 10.37
CA THR A 72 6.62 -6.89 9.14
C THR A 72 5.39 -7.78 8.92
N TRP A 73 4.90 -8.41 9.98
CA TRP A 73 3.69 -9.20 9.94
C TRP A 73 2.45 -8.35 9.63
N LEU A 74 2.33 -7.19 10.26
CA LEU A 74 1.25 -6.24 10.00
C LEU A 74 1.28 -5.73 8.56
N TYR A 75 2.46 -5.41 8.02
CA TYR A 75 2.61 -5.00 6.61
C TYR A 75 2.13 -6.07 5.62
N ARG A 76 2.32 -7.34 5.94
CA ARG A 76 1.76 -8.45 5.16
C ARG A 76 0.22 -8.39 5.14
N ILE A 77 -0.40 -8.15 6.29
CA ILE A 77 -1.86 -8.01 6.40
C ILE A 77 -2.34 -6.82 5.56
N VAL A 78 -1.71 -5.65 5.73
CA VAL A 78 -2.05 -4.42 4.98
C VAL A 78 -1.93 -4.63 3.47
N SER A 79 -0.84 -5.25 3.02
CA SER A 79 -0.61 -5.52 1.61
C SER A 79 -1.70 -6.41 1.01
N ASN A 80 -2.10 -7.45 1.73
CA ASN A 80 -3.18 -8.34 1.29
C ASN A 80 -4.54 -7.62 1.29
N CYS A 81 -4.87 -6.86 2.34
CA CYS A 81 -6.11 -6.06 2.38
C CYS A 81 -6.16 -5.06 1.21
N SER A 82 -5.06 -4.38 0.91
CA SER A 82 -4.97 -3.45 -0.21
C SER A 82 -5.19 -4.16 -1.55
N VAL A 83 -4.55 -5.30 -1.77
CA VAL A 83 -4.72 -6.09 -3.01
C VAL A 83 -6.15 -6.59 -3.15
N ASP A 84 -6.76 -7.08 -2.07
CA ASP A 84 -8.14 -7.55 -2.05
C ASP A 84 -9.11 -6.42 -2.42
N LEU A 85 -8.94 -5.23 -1.81
CA LEU A 85 -9.76 -4.05 -2.11
C LEU A 85 -9.62 -3.61 -3.58
N MET A 86 -8.39 -3.49 -4.06
CA MET A 86 -8.12 -3.08 -5.45
C MET A 86 -8.71 -4.09 -6.45
N ARG A 87 -8.61 -5.39 -6.19
CA ARG A 87 -9.22 -6.43 -7.03
C ARG A 87 -10.75 -6.34 -7.04
N ALA A 88 -11.36 -6.11 -5.87
CA ALA A 88 -12.81 -5.96 -5.76
C ALA A 88 -13.30 -4.71 -6.52
N LYS A 89 -12.55 -3.61 -6.50
CA LYS A 89 -12.85 -2.40 -7.28
C LYS A 89 -12.69 -2.64 -8.77
N GLN A 90 -11.61 -3.27 -9.19
CA GLN A 90 -11.37 -3.60 -10.58
C GLN A 90 -12.49 -4.50 -11.14
N ALA A 91 -12.88 -5.55 -10.42
CA ALA A 91 -13.97 -6.44 -10.84
C ALA A 91 -15.31 -5.70 -10.98
N ARG A 92 -15.62 -4.76 -10.07
CA ARG A 92 -16.81 -3.91 -10.17
C ARG A 92 -16.75 -2.97 -11.38
N HIS A 93 -15.60 -2.35 -11.60
CA HIS A 93 -15.39 -1.47 -12.74
C HIS A 93 -15.51 -2.22 -14.08
N ASP A 94 -14.98 -3.43 -14.17
CA ASP A 94 -15.07 -4.28 -15.36
C ASP A 94 -16.53 -4.71 -15.62
N GLN A 95 -17.34 -4.92 -14.58
CA GLN A 95 -18.78 -5.20 -14.71
C GLN A 95 -19.58 -3.97 -15.18
N VAL A 96 -19.23 -2.77 -14.70
CA VAL A 96 -19.91 -1.51 -15.05
C VAL A 96 -19.48 -1.02 -16.44
N ARG A 97 -18.25 -1.31 -16.88
CA ARG A 97 -17.76 -0.97 -18.24
C ARG A 97 -18.55 -1.63 -19.38
N GLY A 98 -19.39 -2.62 -19.07
CA GLY A 98 -20.44 -3.08 -20.01
C GLY A 98 -21.50 -2.01 -20.29
N ASP A 99 -21.62 -0.94 -19.49
CA ASP A 99 -22.76 -0.01 -19.58
C ASP A 99 -22.45 1.49 -19.46
N SER A 100 -21.25 1.97 -19.16
CA SER A 100 -20.94 3.43 -19.19
C SER A 100 -19.47 3.77 -19.01
N LEU A 101 -18.99 4.69 -19.84
CA LEU A 101 -17.75 5.47 -19.70
C LEU A 101 -18.00 6.61 -18.70
N ASP A 102 -17.15 6.78 -17.75
CA ASP A 102 -16.70 7.97 -17.02
C ASP A 102 -16.73 7.82 -15.50
N ASP A 103 -15.53 7.61 -14.94
CA ASP A 103 -15.25 8.08 -13.58
C ASP A 103 -13.80 8.56 -13.53
N ALA A 104 -13.65 9.88 -13.62
CA ALA A 104 -12.39 10.57 -13.41
C ALA A 104 -12.00 10.45 -11.92
N ILE A 105 -10.79 9.95 -11.66
CA ILE A 105 -10.23 9.90 -10.30
C ILE A 105 -9.87 11.33 -9.88
N GLU A 106 -10.63 11.92 -8.98
CA GLU A 106 -10.30 13.17 -8.32
C GLU A 106 -9.15 12.95 -7.32
N LEU A 107 -8.09 13.73 -7.49
CA LEU A 107 -6.93 13.77 -6.61
C LEU A 107 -7.05 14.93 -5.64
N PRO A 108 -6.80 14.74 -4.33
CA PRO A 108 -6.71 15.87 -3.40
C PRO A 108 -5.44 16.69 -3.68
N ALA A 109 -5.62 18.01 -3.75
CA ALA A 109 -4.52 18.97 -3.90
C ALA A 109 -3.71 19.05 -2.58
N GLY A 110 -2.40 18.83 -2.67
CA GLY A 110 -1.48 19.05 -1.55
C GLY A 110 -0.98 20.50 -1.50
N ASP A 111 -0.88 21.06 -0.30
CA ASP A 111 -0.29 22.37 -0.02
C ASP A 111 1.21 22.41 -0.34
N GLY A 112 1.62 23.27 -1.24
CA GLY A 112 3.03 23.46 -1.61
C GLY A 112 3.31 24.77 -2.39
N PRO A 113 4.56 25.19 -2.61
CA PRO A 113 4.96 26.57 -2.87
C PRO A 113 4.80 27.04 -4.33
N GLY A 114 4.11 28.16 -4.52
CA GLY A 114 4.07 29.00 -5.73
C GLY A 114 3.21 28.50 -6.91
N PRO A 115 2.41 29.39 -7.58
CA PRO A 115 1.38 28.95 -8.55
C PRO A 115 1.93 28.14 -9.74
N ASP A 116 3.05 28.53 -10.34
CA ASP A 116 3.58 27.84 -11.53
C ASP A 116 4.30 26.52 -11.19
N ARG A 117 5.05 26.48 -10.09
CA ARG A 117 5.67 25.25 -9.58
C ARG A 117 4.66 24.29 -9.02
N MET A 118 3.59 24.81 -8.40
CA MET A 118 2.48 24.00 -7.90
C MET A 118 1.71 23.33 -9.05
N ALA A 119 1.43 24.07 -10.13
CA ALA A 119 0.76 23.53 -11.32
C ALA A 119 1.60 22.42 -11.99
N GLN A 120 2.91 22.63 -12.11
CA GLN A 120 3.81 21.65 -12.70
C GLN A 120 3.99 20.40 -11.80
N SER A 121 4.08 20.59 -10.49
CA SER A 121 4.15 19.49 -9.52
C SER A 121 2.86 18.67 -9.50
N ALA A 122 1.70 19.35 -9.52
CA ALA A 122 0.39 18.69 -9.57
C ALA A 122 0.19 17.92 -10.88
N GLU A 123 0.68 18.42 -12.02
CA GLU A 123 0.63 17.71 -13.28
C GLU A 123 1.50 16.45 -13.27
N ILE A 124 2.72 16.55 -12.74
CA ILE A 124 3.60 15.38 -12.57
C ILE A 124 2.95 14.34 -11.67
N GLU A 125 2.39 14.78 -10.55
CA GLU A 125 1.72 13.89 -9.60
C GLU A 125 0.51 13.19 -10.22
N ARG A 126 -0.34 13.92 -10.95
CA ARG A 126 -1.47 13.33 -11.72
C ARG A 126 -1.00 12.28 -12.71
N ARG A 127 0.06 12.54 -13.47
CA ARG A 127 0.62 11.57 -14.43
C ARG A 127 1.20 10.33 -13.75
N VAL A 128 1.87 10.51 -12.61
CA VAL A 128 2.38 9.39 -11.81
C VAL A 128 1.23 8.54 -11.26
N GLN A 129 0.18 9.17 -10.73
CA GLN A 129 -0.98 8.45 -10.24
C GLN A 129 -1.73 7.73 -11.36
N ALA A 130 -1.92 8.36 -12.51
CA ALA A 130 -2.50 7.71 -13.69
C ALA A 130 -1.67 6.49 -14.12
N ALA A 131 -0.34 6.63 -14.20
CA ALA A 131 0.55 5.52 -14.53
C ALA A 131 0.50 4.38 -13.50
N LEU A 132 0.37 4.70 -12.22
CA LEU A 132 0.17 3.70 -11.15
C LEU A 132 -1.20 3.02 -11.28
N GLY A 133 -2.22 3.72 -11.77
CA GLY A 133 -3.55 3.17 -12.06
C GLY A 133 -3.55 2.08 -13.14
N GLU A 134 -2.62 2.15 -14.09
CA GLU A 134 -2.45 1.15 -15.16
C GLU A 134 -1.80 -0.18 -14.68
N LEU A 135 -1.31 -0.20 -13.45
CA LEU A 135 -0.75 -1.40 -12.86
C LEU A 135 -1.86 -2.31 -12.34
N SER A 136 -1.71 -3.63 -12.56
CA SER A 136 -2.57 -4.56 -11.83
C SER A 136 -2.35 -4.44 -10.31
N PRO A 137 -3.34 -4.83 -9.48
CA PRO A 137 -3.22 -4.77 -8.02
C PRO A 137 -1.93 -5.40 -7.48
N LEU A 138 -1.52 -6.54 -8.03
CA LEU A 138 -0.28 -7.21 -7.64
C LEU A 138 0.98 -6.49 -8.12
N GLU A 139 0.97 -5.93 -9.32
CA GLU A 139 2.09 -5.13 -9.83
C GLU A 139 2.28 -3.87 -8.99
N ARG A 140 1.19 -3.18 -8.65
CA ARG A 140 1.21 -1.97 -7.81
C ARG A 140 1.71 -2.29 -6.40
N ALA A 141 1.20 -3.35 -5.77
CA ALA A 141 1.65 -3.79 -4.47
C ALA A 141 3.13 -4.19 -4.46
N ALA A 142 3.58 -5.00 -5.43
CA ALA A 142 4.97 -5.42 -5.53
C ALA A 142 5.92 -4.25 -5.78
N PHE A 143 5.52 -3.27 -6.61
CA PHE A 143 6.26 -2.04 -6.86
C PHE A 143 6.37 -1.20 -5.58
N THR A 144 5.27 -0.98 -4.88
CA THR A 144 5.24 -0.20 -3.63
C THR A 144 6.13 -0.83 -2.56
N LEU A 145 6.03 -2.14 -2.35
CA LEU A 145 6.87 -2.84 -1.39
C LEU A 145 8.36 -2.78 -1.75
N ARG A 146 8.70 -2.86 -3.04
CA ARG A 146 10.09 -2.84 -3.49
C ARG A 146 10.72 -1.46 -3.40
N HIS A 147 10.05 -0.44 -3.95
CA HIS A 147 10.64 0.86 -4.20
C HIS A 147 10.36 1.90 -3.10
N TYR A 148 9.23 1.80 -2.41
CA TYR A 148 8.92 2.70 -1.29
C TYR A 148 9.25 2.09 0.08
N GLU A 149 9.05 0.78 0.25
CA GLU A 149 9.28 0.11 1.53
C GLU A 149 10.63 -0.64 1.57
N GLY A 150 11.38 -0.67 0.47
CA GLY A 150 12.73 -1.26 0.40
C GLY A 150 12.77 -2.78 0.62
N ARG A 151 11.65 -3.49 0.42
CA ARG A 151 11.56 -4.93 0.70
C ARG A 151 12.33 -5.77 -0.32
N SER A 152 12.91 -6.88 0.17
CA SER A 152 13.54 -7.88 -0.69
C SER A 152 12.48 -8.64 -1.50
N ILE A 153 12.90 -9.35 -2.55
CA ILE A 153 11.97 -10.17 -3.35
C ILE A 153 11.36 -11.28 -2.51
N GLU A 154 12.12 -11.84 -1.58
CA GLU A 154 11.68 -12.88 -0.64
C GLU A 154 10.61 -12.34 0.32
N GLU A 155 10.81 -11.12 0.86
CA GLU A 155 9.83 -10.44 1.70
C GLU A 155 8.54 -10.11 0.94
N ILE A 156 8.66 -9.64 -0.33
CA ILE A 156 7.51 -9.37 -1.22
C ILE A 156 6.76 -10.67 -1.52
N SER A 157 7.48 -11.74 -1.83
CA SER A 157 6.94 -13.08 -2.06
C SER A 157 6.09 -13.54 -0.85
N ALA A 158 6.66 -13.41 0.36
CA ALA A 158 5.97 -13.75 1.60
C ALA A 158 4.78 -12.82 1.91
N ALA A 159 4.93 -11.51 1.68
CA ALA A 159 3.89 -10.51 1.96
C ALA A 159 2.66 -10.68 1.05
N LEU A 160 2.87 -10.96 -0.23
CA LEU A 160 1.81 -11.08 -1.24
C LEU A 160 1.37 -12.54 -1.48
N ASN A 161 1.91 -13.49 -0.71
CA ASN A 161 1.65 -14.92 -0.87
C ASN A 161 1.87 -15.40 -2.32
N LEU A 162 3.01 -15.02 -2.89
CA LEU A 162 3.44 -15.36 -4.25
C LEU A 162 4.68 -16.23 -4.22
N GLY A 163 4.94 -16.98 -5.30
CA GLY A 163 6.26 -17.55 -5.53
C GLY A 163 7.29 -16.45 -5.84
N THR A 164 8.57 -16.67 -5.50
CA THR A 164 9.67 -15.70 -5.70
C THR A 164 9.79 -15.23 -7.16
N SER A 165 9.61 -16.15 -8.12
CA SER A 165 9.59 -15.83 -9.55
C SER A 165 8.43 -14.89 -9.91
N ALA A 166 7.22 -15.15 -9.38
CA ALA A 166 6.04 -14.31 -9.62
C ALA A 166 6.21 -12.90 -9.01
N ALA A 167 6.78 -12.81 -7.80
CA ALA A 167 7.11 -11.53 -7.17
C ALA A 167 8.11 -10.72 -8.03
N LYS A 168 9.19 -11.36 -8.48
CA LYS A 168 10.16 -10.75 -9.42
C LYS A 168 9.49 -10.22 -10.69
N HIS A 169 8.65 -11.05 -11.32
CA HIS A 169 7.95 -10.66 -12.54
C HIS A 169 6.95 -9.52 -12.32
N SER A 170 6.27 -9.47 -11.17
CA SER A 170 5.36 -8.38 -10.84
C SER A 170 6.09 -7.05 -10.71
N VAL A 171 7.23 -7.02 -9.98
CA VAL A 171 8.09 -5.82 -9.89
C VAL A 171 8.60 -5.40 -11.27
N PHE A 172 9.11 -6.34 -12.06
CA PHE A 172 9.65 -6.05 -13.40
C PHE A 172 8.58 -5.46 -14.33
N ARG A 173 7.38 -6.07 -14.38
CA ARG A 173 6.27 -5.58 -15.22
C ARG A 173 5.80 -4.20 -14.78
N ALA A 174 5.70 -3.94 -13.47
CA ALA A 174 5.36 -2.64 -12.94
C ALA A 174 6.36 -1.57 -13.40
N VAL A 175 7.67 -1.81 -13.21
CA VAL A 175 8.73 -0.88 -13.65
C VAL A 175 8.66 -0.65 -15.16
N LYS A 176 8.45 -1.70 -15.96
CA LYS A 176 8.34 -1.58 -17.42
C LYS A 176 7.15 -0.71 -17.83
N LYS A 177 5.97 -0.94 -17.26
CA LYS A 177 4.76 -0.14 -17.53
C LYS A 177 4.97 1.32 -17.14
N LEU A 178 5.45 1.58 -15.92
CA LEU A 178 5.72 2.94 -15.44
C LEU A 178 6.75 3.67 -16.30
N ARG A 179 7.81 2.98 -16.74
CA ARG A 179 8.82 3.58 -17.63
C ARG A 179 8.21 4.04 -18.96
N ILE A 180 7.28 3.26 -19.52
CA ILE A 180 6.59 3.61 -20.77
C ILE A 180 5.65 4.79 -20.52
N ALA A 181 4.82 4.72 -19.48
CA ALA A 181 3.81 5.74 -19.17
C ALA A 181 4.44 7.10 -18.82
N LEU A 182 5.61 7.09 -18.16
CA LEU A 182 6.31 8.31 -17.71
C LEU A 182 7.41 8.77 -18.68
N ALA A 183 7.60 8.10 -19.82
CA ALA A 183 8.59 8.50 -20.83
C ALA A 183 8.42 9.96 -21.31
N PRO A 184 7.19 10.49 -21.54
CA PRO A 184 7.00 11.87 -21.97
C PRO A 184 7.51 12.91 -20.98
N LEU A 185 7.52 12.63 -19.66
CA LEU A 185 8.03 13.53 -18.64
C LEU A 185 9.55 13.73 -18.74
N ARG A 186 10.27 12.68 -19.11
CA ARG A 186 11.74 12.73 -19.28
C ARG A 186 12.17 13.56 -20.48
N SER A 187 11.34 13.68 -21.50
CA SER A 187 11.63 14.42 -22.73
C SER A 187 11.41 15.93 -22.58
N GLN A 188 10.82 16.40 -21.49
CA GLN A 188 10.58 17.81 -21.21
C GLN A 188 11.70 18.46 -20.38
N GLU A 189 12.65 17.69 -19.86
CA GLU A 189 13.79 18.17 -19.05
C GLU A 189 15.11 18.25 -19.87
N SER A 190 15.09 18.02 -21.17
CA SER A 190 16.21 18.17 -22.11
C SER A 190 15.91 19.30 -23.06
#